data_f5fe3c3b9f38b814d4dec2fde9d762f8
#
_entry.id   f5fe3c3b9f38b814d4dec2fde9d762f8
#
_cell.length_a   1.000
_cell.length_b   1.000
_cell.length_c   1.000
_cell.angle_alpha   90.00
_cell.angle_beta   90.00
_cell.angle_gamma   90.00
#
_symmetry.space_group_name_H-M   'P 1'
#
loop_
_entity.id
_entity.type
_entity.pdbx_description
1 polymer ?
#
loop_
_entity_poly.entity_id
_entity_poly.type
_entity_poly.pdbx_seq_one_letter_code
_entity_poly.pdbx_strand_id
1 'polypeptide(L)'
;CFTAGAVYLYARGVWQMPIPADRALPVLMYHHIVEDGEPCNDMTITVSRMEQDLRWLTEHGYHTVLPRELAGGEPLPEKPLLITFDDGYRSNYELLFPLLQAYQMKAVVSIMVYMQDVSADNFLSWDMCREMADSGLVEIGSHAYSLHNLGDLGGNFDPGGINGIQRDPEESDSAFEARVLGDIQKSHDRIAQEVGQPVTFFAYPFGITEPDAEAFVHE
;
A
#
# COMPACT_ATOMS: atom_id res chain seq x y z
N CYS A 1 1.65 12.74 -21.92
CA CYS A 1 0.66 11.71 -22.24
C CYS A 1 0.35 10.96 -20.97
N PHE A 2 -0.86 11.14 -20.43
CA PHE A 2 -1.34 10.34 -19.30
C PHE A 2 -1.56 8.91 -19.77
N THR A 3 -0.80 7.96 -19.28
CA THR A 3 -1.26 6.58 -19.16
C THR A 3 -1.86 6.46 -17.76
N ALA A 4 -3.14 6.80 -17.64
CA ALA A 4 -3.92 6.43 -16.47
C ALA A 4 -4.01 4.91 -16.45
N GLY A 5 -3.13 4.26 -15.70
CA GLY A 5 -3.33 2.90 -15.30
C GLY A 5 -4.49 2.86 -14.33
N ALA A 6 -5.68 2.51 -14.82
CA ALA A 6 -6.79 2.21 -13.93
C ALA A 6 -6.41 0.95 -13.16
N VAL A 7 -6.06 1.10 -11.90
CA VAL A 7 -5.95 -0.03 -10.98
C VAL A 7 -7.36 -0.51 -10.69
N TYR A 8 -7.76 -1.57 -11.36
CA TYR A 8 -9.00 -2.28 -11.04
C TYR A 8 -8.78 -3.05 -9.74
N LEU A 9 -9.54 -2.73 -8.71
CA LEU A 9 -9.69 -3.61 -7.55
C LEU A 9 -10.24 -4.95 -8.07
N TYR A 10 -9.39 -5.97 -8.08
CA TYR A 10 -9.70 -7.30 -8.55
C TYR A 10 -10.47 -8.05 -7.44
N ALA A 11 -11.79 -7.83 -7.33
CA ALA A 11 -12.65 -8.77 -6.63
C ALA A 11 -13.15 -9.80 -7.65
N ARG A 12 -12.64 -11.03 -7.59
CA ARG A 12 -13.17 -12.14 -8.38
C ARG A 12 -14.65 -12.31 -8.07
N GLY A 13 -15.50 -12.14 -9.07
CA GLY A 13 -16.95 -12.34 -8.99
C GLY A 13 -17.82 -11.09 -9.20
N VAL A 14 -17.26 -9.88 -9.20
CA VAL A 14 -18.01 -8.63 -9.36
C VAL A 14 -17.94 -8.07 -10.79
N TRP A 15 -17.32 -8.78 -11.71
CA TRP A 15 -17.11 -8.35 -13.10
C TRP A 15 -18.36 -8.16 -13.96
N GLN A 16 -19.55 -8.46 -13.43
CA GLN A 16 -20.79 -8.37 -14.20
C GLN A 16 -21.66 -7.16 -13.85
N MET A 17 -21.27 -6.36 -12.87
CA MET A 17 -21.95 -5.10 -12.61
C MET A 17 -21.00 -3.94 -12.85
N PRO A 18 -21.22 -3.09 -13.87
CA PRO A 18 -20.51 -1.84 -13.97
C PRO A 18 -20.79 -1.05 -12.69
N ILE A 19 -19.75 -0.79 -11.90
CA ILE A 19 -19.86 0.13 -10.76
C ILE A 19 -20.23 1.48 -11.37
N PRO A 20 -21.37 2.07 -11.00
CA PRO A 20 -21.72 3.40 -11.48
C PRO A 20 -20.58 4.36 -11.18
N ALA A 21 -20.24 5.22 -12.14
CA ALA A 21 -19.11 6.14 -12.00
C ALA A 21 -19.21 7.08 -10.77
N ASP A 22 -20.44 7.30 -10.28
CA ASP A 22 -20.75 8.06 -9.07
C ASP A 22 -20.50 7.28 -7.75
N ARG A 23 -20.13 5.98 -7.84
CA ARG A 23 -19.80 5.10 -6.72
C ARG A 23 -18.40 4.51 -6.80
N ALA A 24 -17.62 4.86 -7.82
CA ALA A 24 -16.25 4.40 -7.97
C ALA A 24 -15.31 5.31 -7.17
N LEU A 25 -14.47 4.71 -6.32
CA LEU A 25 -13.35 5.40 -5.71
C LEU A 25 -12.12 5.16 -6.59
N PRO A 26 -11.59 6.17 -7.29
CA PRO A 26 -10.32 6.05 -7.99
C PRO A 26 -9.18 5.78 -7.02
N VAL A 27 -8.23 4.93 -7.40
CA VAL A 27 -7.02 4.65 -6.64
C VAL A 27 -5.81 4.94 -7.52
N LEU A 28 -4.88 5.74 -7.01
CA LEU A 28 -3.56 5.95 -7.62
C LEU A 28 -2.52 5.24 -6.76
N MET A 29 -1.86 4.25 -7.36
CA MET A 29 -0.83 3.45 -6.69
C MET A 29 0.55 3.88 -7.15
N TYR A 30 1.44 4.08 -6.18
CA TYR A 30 2.86 4.39 -6.34
C TYR A 30 3.69 3.49 -5.43
N HIS A 31 5.01 3.54 -5.56
CA HIS A 31 5.94 2.81 -4.68
C HIS A 31 7.08 3.73 -4.24
N HIS A 32 8.09 3.88 -5.06
CA HIS A 32 9.32 4.59 -4.73
C HIS A 32 9.38 5.98 -5.39
N ILE A 33 9.83 6.97 -4.62
CA ILE A 33 10.11 8.32 -5.12
C ILE A 33 11.61 8.54 -5.09
N VAL A 34 12.15 9.15 -6.13
CA VAL A 34 13.56 9.51 -6.24
C VAL A 34 13.73 10.99 -6.53
N GLU A 35 14.93 11.52 -6.28
CA GLU A 35 15.29 12.88 -6.67
C GLU A 35 15.28 13.06 -8.19
N ASP A 36 15.11 14.30 -8.64
CA ASP A 36 15.14 14.60 -10.06
C ASP A 36 16.50 14.31 -10.67
N GLY A 37 16.49 13.60 -11.80
CA GLY A 37 17.71 13.18 -12.49
C GLY A 37 18.15 11.75 -12.15
N GLU A 38 17.58 11.14 -11.14
CA GLU A 38 17.80 9.72 -10.85
C GLU A 38 17.04 8.82 -11.85
N PRO A 39 17.56 7.61 -12.12
CA PRO A 39 16.90 6.66 -13.01
C PRO A 39 15.51 6.27 -12.49
N CYS A 40 14.52 6.28 -13.37
CA CYS A 40 13.17 5.82 -13.10
C CYS A 40 12.86 4.51 -13.83
N ASN A 41 11.98 3.71 -13.26
CA ASN A 41 11.38 2.54 -13.85
C ASN A 41 9.86 2.56 -13.62
N ASP A 42 9.16 1.46 -13.92
CA ASP A 42 7.71 1.38 -13.79
C ASP A 42 7.21 1.51 -12.33
N MET A 43 8.09 1.31 -11.34
CA MET A 43 7.80 1.38 -9.90
C MET A 43 8.35 2.66 -9.25
N THR A 44 8.97 3.54 -10.02
CA THR A 44 9.70 4.71 -9.50
C THR A 44 9.26 5.98 -10.21
N ILE A 45 9.00 7.02 -9.42
CA ILE A 45 8.62 8.35 -9.90
C ILE A 45 9.55 9.42 -9.30
N THR A 46 9.84 10.50 -10.02
CA THR A 46 10.64 11.60 -9.46
C THR A 46 9.79 12.50 -8.56
N VAL A 47 10.46 13.20 -7.63
CA VAL A 47 9.82 14.14 -6.71
C VAL A 47 9.07 15.24 -7.46
N SER A 48 9.66 15.82 -8.53
CA SER A 48 8.96 16.83 -9.37
C SER A 48 7.73 16.29 -10.06
N ARG A 49 7.76 15.03 -10.49
CA ARG A 49 6.60 14.41 -11.13
C ARG A 49 5.51 14.14 -10.10
N MET A 50 5.85 13.66 -8.92
CA MET A 50 4.88 13.49 -7.82
C MET A 50 4.23 14.83 -7.46
N GLU A 51 5.02 15.88 -7.34
CA GLU A 51 4.49 17.22 -7.07
C GLU A 51 3.52 17.70 -8.16
N GLN A 52 3.85 17.46 -9.44
CA GLN A 52 2.95 17.80 -10.56
C GLN A 52 1.62 17.04 -10.47
N ASP A 53 1.65 15.76 -10.11
CA ASP A 53 0.44 14.95 -9.96
C ASP A 53 -0.43 15.48 -8.80
N LEU A 54 0.15 15.77 -7.62
CA LEU A 54 -0.59 16.35 -6.48
C LEU A 54 -1.17 17.72 -6.81
N ARG A 55 -0.42 18.58 -7.49
CA ARG A 55 -0.87 19.89 -7.93
C ARG A 55 -2.06 19.76 -8.87
N TRP A 56 -1.95 18.89 -9.87
CA TRP A 56 -3.03 18.66 -10.82
C TRP A 56 -4.30 18.17 -10.12
N LEU A 57 -4.18 17.23 -9.20
CA LEU A 57 -5.30 16.73 -8.42
C LEU A 57 -5.98 17.84 -7.62
N THR A 58 -5.18 18.69 -6.94
CA THR A 58 -5.69 19.85 -6.20
C THR A 58 -6.45 20.83 -7.11
N GLU A 59 -5.85 21.21 -8.24
CA GLU A 59 -6.43 22.14 -9.20
C GLU A 59 -7.74 21.63 -9.83
N HIS A 60 -7.89 20.29 -9.89
CA HIS A 60 -9.10 19.65 -10.43
C HIS A 60 -10.12 19.26 -9.37
N GLY A 61 -9.90 19.66 -8.11
CA GLY A 61 -10.85 19.49 -7.01
C GLY A 61 -11.00 18.06 -6.53
N TYR A 62 -9.94 17.23 -6.64
CA TYR A 62 -9.90 15.92 -6.00
C TYR A 62 -9.61 16.06 -4.51
N HIS A 63 -10.28 15.23 -3.70
CA HIS A 63 -10.09 15.17 -2.26
C HIS A 63 -9.63 13.77 -1.87
N THR A 64 -8.43 13.68 -1.32
CA THR A 64 -7.89 12.39 -0.89
C THR A 64 -8.53 11.92 0.40
N VAL A 65 -8.81 10.62 0.47
CA VAL A 65 -9.41 9.94 1.62
C VAL A 65 -8.49 8.84 2.13
N LEU A 66 -8.63 8.48 3.41
CA LEU A 66 -7.91 7.37 4.03
C LEU A 66 -8.81 6.15 4.16
N PRO A 67 -8.27 4.93 4.10
CA PRO A 67 -9.03 3.69 4.32
C PRO A 67 -9.84 3.70 5.62
N ARG A 68 -9.28 4.21 6.73
CA ARG A 68 -10.00 4.33 8.01
C ARG A 68 -11.24 5.23 7.93
N GLU A 69 -11.23 6.27 7.08
CA GLU A 69 -12.38 7.15 6.88
C GLU A 69 -13.49 6.42 6.12
N LEU A 70 -13.10 5.57 5.15
CA LEU A 70 -14.04 4.70 4.43
C LEU A 70 -14.67 3.66 5.37
N ALA A 71 -13.86 3.01 6.21
CA ALA A 71 -14.31 2.03 7.19
C ALA A 71 -15.22 2.67 8.27
N GLY A 72 -15.00 3.93 8.62
CA GLY A 72 -15.81 4.70 9.55
C GLY A 72 -17.19 5.08 9.04
N GLY A 73 -17.46 4.90 7.74
CA GLY A 73 -18.74 5.24 7.13
C GLY A 73 -18.98 6.74 6.96
N GLU A 74 -17.95 7.54 7.01
CA GLU A 74 -18.03 8.97 6.74
C GLU A 74 -18.50 9.23 5.29
N PRO A 75 -19.31 10.27 5.04
CA PRO A 75 -19.68 10.62 3.70
C PRO A 75 -18.46 10.98 2.85
N LEU A 76 -18.35 10.38 1.69
CA LEU A 76 -17.26 10.71 0.75
C LEU A 76 -17.37 12.17 0.30
N PRO A 77 -16.23 12.88 0.20
CA PRO A 77 -16.20 14.21 -0.38
C PRO A 77 -16.57 14.17 -1.87
N GLU A 78 -16.76 15.34 -2.46
CA GLU A 78 -16.86 15.44 -3.91
C GLU A 78 -15.52 15.04 -4.55
N LYS A 79 -15.53 14.24 -5.62
CA LYS A 79 -14.35 13.69 -6.29
C LYS A 79 -13.35 13.01 -5.33
N PRO A 80 -13.78 11.97 -4.60
CA PRO A 80 -12.90 11.25 -3.68
C PRO A 80 -11.80 10.51 -4.45
N LEU A 81 -10.63 10.39 -3.85
CA LEU A 81 -9.47 9.71 -4.41
C LEU A 81 -8.69 9.02 -3.29
N LEU A 82 -8.24 7.80 -3.51
CA LEU A 82 -7.28 7.12 -2.65
C LEU A 82 -5.90 7.16 -3.31
N ILE A 83 -4.89 7.59 -2.58
CA ILE A 83 -3.48 7.49 -2.99
C ILE A 83 -2.82 6.43 -2.14
N THR A 84 -2.16 5.45 -2.78
CA THR A 84 -1.45 4.37 -2.09
C THR A 84 0.03 4.35 -2.48
N PHE A 85 0.86 4.01 -1.51
CA PHE A 85 2.27 3.74 -1.70
C PHE A 85 2.58 2.38 -1.10
N ASP A 86 3.14 1.47 -1.90
CA ASP A 86 3.47 0.14 -1.45
C ASP A 86 4.95 0.04 -1.05
N ASP A 87 5.33 -1.04 -0.39
CA ASP A 87 6.65 -1.42 0.13
C ASP A 87 7.15 -0.62 1.35
N GLY A 88 6.75 0.64 1.53
CA GLY A 88 7.20 1.46 2.67
C GLY A 88 8.64 1.94 2.53
N TYR A 89 9.05 2.41 1.36
CA TYR A 89 10.36 3.01 1.13
C TYR A 89 10.59 4.25 2.00
N ARG A 90 11.84 4.47 2.43
CA ARG A 90 12.25 5.67 3.17
C ARG A 90 11.90 6.97 2.46
N SER A 91 11.94 6.98 1.12
CA SER A 91 11.54 8.12 0.30
C SER A 91 10.09 8.57 0.49
N ASN A 92 9.22 7.67 0.98
CA ASN A 92 7.85 8.05 1.33
C ASN A 92 7.82 9.03 2.52
N TYR A 93 8.81 8.97 3.41
CA TYR A 93 8.97 9.97 4.47
C TYR A 93 9.76 11.19 3.98
N GLU A 94 10.91 10.98 3.34
CA GLU A 94 11.84 12.06 3.02
C GLU A 94 11.36 12.96 1.87
N LEU A 95 10.68 12.39 0.87
CA LEU A 95 10.27 13.11 -0.35
C LEU A 95 8.76 13.28 -0.48
N LEU A 96 7.96 12.23 -0.17
CA LEU A 96 6.50 12.31 -0.30
C LEU A 96 5.86 13.10 0.84
N PHE A 97 6.20 12.79 2.09
CA PHE A 97 5.49 13.35 3.24
C PHE A 97 5.50 14.89 3.28
N PRO A 98 6.62 15.59 2.97
CA PRO A 98 6.61 17.05 2.83
C PRO A 98 5.65 17.56 1.74
N LEU A 99 5.52 16.83 0.63
CA LEU A 99 4.57 17.18 -0.43
C LEU A 99 3.11 16.99 0.04
N LEU A 100 2.81 15.88 0.73
CA LEU A 100 1.47 15.66 1.30
C LEU A 100 1.08 16.79 2.28
N GLN A 101 2.04 17.24 3.10
CA GLN A 101 1.83 18.38 4.00
C GLN A 101 1.60 19.70 3.24
N ALA A 102 2.37 19.95 2.19
CA ALA A 102 2.25 21.19 1.40
C ALA A 102 0.91 21.27 0.64
N TYR A 103 0.44 20.15 0.12
CA TYR A 103 -0.82 20.07 -0.64
C TYR A 103 -2.03 19.67 0.22
N GLN A 104 -1.84 19.39 1.52
CA GLN A 104 -2.88 18.89 2.44
C GLN A 104 -3.60 17.67 1.90
N MET A 105 -2.84 16.80 1.23
CA MET A 105 -3.34 15.54 0.69
C MET A 105 -3.01 14.37 1.59
N LYS A 106 -3.84 13.35 1.52
CA LYS A 106 -3.73 12.12 2.30
C LYS A 106 -3.26 10.96 1.43
N ALA A 107 -2.55 10.01 2.03
CA ALA A 107 -2.16 8.76 1.39
C ALA A 107 -2.12 7.61 2.41
N VAL A 108 -2.24 6.38 1.93
CA VAL A 108 -1.88 5.20 2.71
C VAL A 108 -0.53 4.69 2.25
N VAL A 109 0.33 4.32 3.19
CA VAL A 109 1.62 3.69 2.92
C VAL A 109 1.59 2.29 3.49
N SER A 110 1.57 1.28 2.61
CA SER A 110 1.55 -0.13 2.98
C SER A 110 2.98 -0.64 3.13
N ILE A 111 3.34 -1.05 4.35
CA ILE A 111 4.71 -1.42 4.68
C ILE A 111 4.93 -2.93 4.71
N MET A 112 6.09 -3.38 4.22
CA MET A 112 6.60 -4.73 4.46
C MET A 112 7.19 -4.79 5.87
N VAL A 113 6.39 -5.18 6.87
CA VAL A 113 6.71 -4.99 8.29
C VAL A 113 8.06 -5.56 8.72
N TYR A 114 8.50 -6.65 8.10
CA TYR A 114 9.82 -7.22 8.37
C TYR A 114 10.96 -6.20 8.14
N MET A 115 10.83 -5.33 7.12
CA MET A 115 11.85 -4.33 6.80
C MET A 115 12.03 -3.30 7.92
N GLN A 116 10.94 -2.91 8.59
CA GLN A 116 10.99 -2.02 9.74
C GLN A 116 11.61 -2.70 10.95
N ASP A 117 11.25 -3.97 11.21
CA ASP A 117 11.77 -4.74 12.35
C ASP A 117 13.27 -5.00 12.26
N VAL A 118 13.82 -5.18 11.06
CA VAL A 118 15.28 -5.32 10.85
C VAL A 118 15.99 -4.00 10.61
N SER A 119 15.28 -2.88 10.65
CA SER A 119 15.83 -1.53 10.41
C SER A 119 16.57 -1.43 9.09
N ALA A 120 15.96 -1.92 8.01
CA ALA A 120 16.55 -1.89 6.67
C ALA A 120 16.69 -0.44 6.17
N ASP A 121 17.89 -0.06 5.71
CA ASP A 121 18.29 1.33 5.44
C ASP A 121 17.40 2.07 4.42
N ASN A 122 16.88 1.36 3.42
CA ASN A 122 16.07 1.96 2.35
C ASN A 122 14.58 2.05 2.67
N PHE A 123 14.16 1.59 3.86
CA PHE A 123 12.76 1.53 4.27
C PHE A 123 12.48 2.48 5.43
N LEU A 124 11.20 2.74 5.67
CA LEU A 124 10.74 3.55 6.80
C LEU A 124 11.19 2.93 8.13
N SER A 125 11.60 3.75 9.06
CA SER A 125 11.71 3.34 10.46
C SER A 125 10.34 3.42 11.15
N TRP A 126 10.19 2.76 12.30
CA TRP A 126 8.97 2.88 13.11
C TRP A 126 8.73 4.32 13.59
N ASP A 127 9.79 5.10 13.87
CA ASP A 127 9.66 6.52 14.23
C ASP A 127 9.07 7.34 13.09
N MET A 128 9.52 7.11 11.84
CA MET A 128 8.96 7.75 10.65
C MET A 128 7.50 7.37 10.44
N CYS A 129 7.15 6.08 10.61
CA CYS A 129 5.77 5.61 10.52
C CYS A 129 4.85 6.32 11.53
N ARG A 130 5.30 6.46 12.78
CA ARG A 130 4.55 7.16 13.84
C ARG A 130 4.33 8.63 13.48
N GLU A 131 5.39 9.35 13.09
CA GLU A 131 5.30 10.78 12.74
C GLU A 131 4.34 11.02 11.56
N MET A 132 4.43 10.18 10.52
CA MET A 132 3.52 10.25 9.37
C MET A 132 2.06 10.00 9.80
N ALA A 133 1.83 8.99 10.63
CA ALA A 133 0.49 8.63 11.11
C ALA A 133 -0.10 9.72 12.05
N ASP A 134 0.71 10.27 12.94
CA ASP A 134 0.31 11.33 13.88
C ASP A 134 -0.07 12.63 13.17
N SER A 135 0.44 12.87 11.97
CA SER A 135 0.06 14.02 11.15
C SER A 135 -1.41 14.02 10.72
N GLY A 136 -2.06 12.87 10.73
CA GLY A 136 -3.40 12.66 10.19
C GLY A 136 -3.49 12.62 8.66
N LEU A 137 -2.37 12.84 7.95
CA LEU A 137 -2.32 12.80 6.49
C LEU A 137 -1.95 11.42 5.95
N VAL A 138 -1.31 10.59 6.76
CA VAL A 138 -0.88 9.26 6.33
C VAL A 138 -1.52 8.19 7.20
N GLU A 139 -1.92 7.11 6.57
CA GLU A 139 -2.31 5.86 7.23
C GLU A 139 -1.24 4.80 6.91
N ILE A 140 -0.80 4.08 7.92
CA ILE A 140 0.12 2.96 7.74
C ILE A 140 -0.70 1.70 7.53
N GLY A 141 -0.65 1.18 6.31
CA GLY A 141 -1.28 -0.07 5.91
C GLY A 141 -0.31 -1.25 5.96
N SER A 142 -0.84 -2.45 5.78
CA SER A 142 -0.05 -3.67 5.71
C SER A 142 0.24 -4.07 4.27
N HIS A 143 1.49 -4.45 4.01
CA HIS A 143 1.94 -5.14 2.79
C HIS A 143 2.51 -6.52 3.17
N ALA A 144 1.84 -7.18 4.11
CA ALA A 144 2.26 -8.39 4.82
C ALA A 144 3.47 -8.17 5.75
N TYR A 145 3.79 -9.18 6.56
CA TYR A 145 5.02 -9.16 7.36
C TYR A 145 6.22 -9.56 6.49
N SER A 146 6.19 -10.73 5.86
CA SER A 146 7.29 -11.30 5.05
C SER A 146 6.82 -12.08 3.82
N LEU A 147 5.55 -11.95 3.41
CA LEU A 147 5.03 -12.66 2.23
C LEU A 147 5.45 -12.03 0.90
N HIS A 148 6.20 -10.95 0.91
CA HIS A 148 6.68 -10.27 -0.30
C HIS A 148 7.83 -11.01 -0.99
N ASN A 149 7.87 -12.32 -0.95
CA ASN A 149 8.93 -13.19 -1.42
C ASN A 149 10.17 -13.21 -0.50
N LEU A 150 10.32 -14.29 0.23
CA LEU A 150 11.45 -14.50 1.15
C LEU A 150 12.83 -14.48 0.46
N GLY A 151 12.90 -14.67 -0.87
CA GLY A 151 14.13 -14.53 -1.65
C GLY A 151 14.58 -13.09 -1.84
N ASP A 152 13.69 -12.12 -1.81
CA ASP A 152 14.00 -10.70 -2.05
C ASP A 152 14.64 -10.00 -0.85
N LEU A 153 14.48 -10.52 0.35
CA LEU A 153 15.12 -9.99 1.55
C LEU A 153 16.65 -10.00 1.48
N GLY A 154 17.21 -10.71 0.51
CA GLY A 154 18.65 -10.77 0.21
C GLY A 154 19.08 -10.16 -1.14
N GLY A 155 18.17 -9.52 -1.86
CA GLY A 155 18.46 -8.89 -3.16
C GLY A 155 18.55 -9.87 -4.34
N ASN A 156 18.07 -11.10 -4.18
CA ASN A 156 17.98 -12.08 -5.26
C ASN A 156 16.49 -12.39 -5.49
N PHE A 157 15.91 -11.71 -6.46
CA PHE A 157 14.60 -12.07 -6.96
C PHE A 157 14.67 -13.50 -7.54
N ASP A 158 13.96 -14.44 -6.91
CA ASP A 158 13.77 -15.79 -7.45
C ASP A 158 12.45 -15.83 -8.22
N PRO A 159 12.48 -15.76 -9.56
CA PRO A 159 11.25 -15.81 -10.37
C PRO A 159 10.51 -17.15 -10.28
N GLY A 160 11.12 -18.17 -9.67
CA GLY A 160 10.50 -19.44 -9.34
C GLY A 160 10.02 -19.56 -7.89
N GLY A 161 10.26 -18.53 -7.07
CA GLY A 161 9.85 -18.51 -5.68
C GLY A 161 8.35 -18.30 -5.52
N ILE A 162 7.82 -18.74 -4.38
CA ILE A 162 6.43 -18.51 -4.01
C ILE A 162 6.29 -17.05 -3.63
N ASN A 163 5.50 -16.32 -4.42
CA ASN A 163 5.21 -14.93 -4.15
C ASN A 163 4.06 -14.79 -3.16
N GLY A 164 4.36 -14.12 -2.06
CA GLY A 164 3.33 -13.57 -1.21
C GLY A 164 2.33 -14.60 -0.71
N ILE A 165 1.12 -14.41 -1.11
CA ILE A 165 -0.06 -15.14 -0.67
C ILE A 165 -0.28 -16.46 -1.44
N GLN A 166 0.50 -16.72 -2.49
CA GLN A 166 0.32 -17.92 -3.31
C GLN A 166 0.55 -19.20 -2.52
N ARG A 167 -0.25 -20.22 -2.88
CA ARG A 167 -0.12 -21.58 -2.33
C ARG A 167 1.05 -22.31 -2.98
N ASP A 168 1.90 -22.93 -2.16
CA ASP A 168 2.85 -23.92 -2.64
C ASP A 168 2.09 -25.19 -3.05
N PRO A 169 2.32 -25.77 -4.25
CA PRO A 169 1.68 -27.00 -4.67
C PRO A 169 1.87 -28.20 -3.73
N GLU A 170 2.94 -28.21 -2.94
CA GLU A 170 3.24 -29.25 -1.97
C GLU A 170 2.74 -28.94 -0.55
N GLU A 171 2.16 -27.75 -0.35
CA GLU A 171 1.69 -27.26 0.94
C GLU A 171 0.29 -27.83 1.26
N SER A 172 0.13 -28.36 2.47
CA SER A 172 -1.20 -28.76 2.95
C SER A 172 -2.07 -27.54 3.26
N ASP A 173 -3.40 -27.70 3.26
CA ASP A 173 -4.34 -26.61 3.58
C ASP A 173 -4.01 -25.97 4.93
N SER A 174 -3.74 -26.79 5.95
CA SER A 174 -3.40 -26.28 7.28
C SER A 174 -2.04 -25.58 7.36
N ALA A 175 -1.07 -25.97 6.54
CA ALA A 175 0.22 -25.29 6.48
C ALA A 175 0.09 -23.94 5.75
N PHE A 176 -0.65 -23.89 4.66
CA PHE A 176 -0.98 -22.68 3.93
C PHE A 176 -1.71 -21.66 4.83
N GLU A 177 -2.79 -22.09 5.48
CA GLU A 177 -3.54 -21.25 6.42
C GLU A 177 -2.64 -20.70 7.53
N ALA A 178 -1.87 -21.58 8.20
CA ALA A 178 -0.98 -21.16 9.28
C ALA A 178 0.09 -20.16 8.81
N ARG A 179 0.61 -20.32 7.60
CA ARG A 179 1.62 -19.43 7.02
C ARG A 179 1.03 -18.07 6.67
N VAL A 180 -0.07 -18.05 5.92
CA VAL A 180 -0.65 -16.80 5.42
C VAL A 180 -1.34 -16.03 6.53
N LEU A 181 -2.25 -16.67 7.29
CA LEU A 181 -2.92 -16.04 8.41
C LEU A 181 -1.94 -15.57 9.48
N GLY A 182 -0.95 -16.42 9.81
CA GLY A 182 0.06 -16.07 10.81
C GLY A 182 0.93 -14.87 10.41
N ASP A 183 1.26 -14.71 9.13
CA ASP A 183 2.00 -13.58 8.62
C ASP A 183 1.16 -12.29 8.62
N ILE A 184 -0.10 -12.36 8.12
CA ILE A 184 -1.03 -11.22 8.11
C ILE A 184 -1.30 -10.75 9.54
N GLN A 185 -1.62 -11.66 10.45
CA GLN A 185 -1.86 -11.34 11.86
C GLN A 185 -0.64 -10.69 12.51
N LYS A 186 0.56 -11.24 12.25
CA LYS A 186 1.80 -10.67 12.76
C LYS A 186 2.04 -9.27 12.23
N SER A 187 1.78 -9.03 10.94
CA SER A 187 1.88 -7.70 10.35
C SER A 187 0.93 -6.71 11.02
N HIS A 188 -0.34 -7.08 11.17
CA HIS A 188 -1.35 -6.29 11.85
C HIS A 188 -0.93 -5.94 13.27
N ASP A 189 -0.55 -6.92 14.07
CA ASP A 189 -0.19 -6.73 15.47
C ASP A 189 1.03 -5.82 15.64
N ARG A 190 2.04 -5.97 14.75
CA ARG A 190 3.23 -5.14 14.79
C ARG A 190 2.92 -3.68 14.43
N ILE A 191 2.15 -3.43 13.38
CA ILE A 191 1.74 -2.06 13.01
C ILE A 191 0.91 -1.45 14.15
N ALA A 192 -0.10 -2.16 14.65
CA ALA A 192 -0.95 -1.67 15.73
C ALA A 192 -0.14 -1.36 17.01
N GLN A 193 0.83 -2.20 17.35
CA GLN A 193 1.71 -2.00 18.51
C GLN A 193 2.62 -0.78 18.34
N GLU A 194 3.24 -0.61 17.18
CA GLU A 194 4.26 0.41 16.94
C GLU A 194 3.65 1.78 16.58
N VAL A 195 2.56 1.78 15.81
CA VAL A 195 1.92 3.02 15.33
C VAL A 195 0.75 3.45 16.23
N GLY A 196 0.18 2.50 16.98
CA GLY A 196 -0.93 2.79 17.89
C GLY A 196 -2.29 2.98 17.19
N GLN A 197 -2.41 2.56 15.94
CA GLN A 197 -3.63 2.67 15.15
C GLN A 197 -4.02 1.29 14.59
N PRO A 198 -5.34 1.00 14.43
CA PRO A 198 -5.77 -0.23 13.77
C PRO A 198 -5.34 -0.20 12.29
N VAL A 199 -5.01 -1.36 11.75
CA VAL A 199 -4.74 -1.52 10.32
C VAL A 199 -6.06 -1.74 9.61
N THR A 200 -6.40 -0.86 8.67
CA THR A 200 -7.64 -0.92 7.90
C THR A 200 -7.41 -1.10 6.40
N PHE A 201 -6.16 -1.28 6.01
CA PHE A 201 -5.78 -1.45 4.61
C PHE A 201 -4.69 -2.52 4.47
N PHE A 202 -4.93 -3.46 3.56
CA PHE A 202 -3.99 -4.48 3.16
C PHE A 202 -3.73 -4.39 1.64
N ALA A 203 -2.48 -4.17 1.25
CA ALA A 203 -2.05 -4.27 -0.15
C ALA A 203 -1.49 -5.68 -0.40
N TYR A 204 -2.00 -6.34 -1.43
CA TYR A 204 -1.52 -7.67 -1.79
C TYR A 204 -0.14 -7.61 -2.45
N PRO A 205 0.89 -8.27 -1.91
CA PRO A 205 2.19 -8.34 -2.55
C PRO A 205 2.08 -8.76 -4.02
N PHE A 206 2.72 -8.00 -4.92
CA PHE A 206 2.68 -8.17 -6.38
C PHE A 206 1.27 -8.10 -7.00
N GLY A 207 0.26 -7.65 -6.27
CA GLY A 207 -1.14 -7.68 -6.71
C GLY A 207 -1.70 -9.09 -6.91
N ILE A 208 -1.03 -10.09 -6.33
CA ILE A 208 -1.44 -11.49 -6.44
C ILE A 208 -2.42 -11.81 -5.33
N THR A 209 -3.59 -12.30 -5.69
CA THR A 209 -4.61 -12.79 -4.77
C THR A 209 -4.73 -14.31 -4.85
N GLU A 210 -4.95 -14.95 -3.71
CA GLU A 210 -5.30 -16.37 -3.62
C GLU A 210 -6.69 -16.46 -2.99
N PRO A 211 -7.67 -17.11 -3.67
CA PRO A 211 -9.05 -17.14 -3.17
C PRO A 211 -9.20 -17.66 -1.74
N ASP A 212 -8.38 -18.65 -1.38
CA ASP A 212 -8.41 -19.25 -0.04
C ASP A 212 -7.79 -18.29 1.02
N ALA A 213 -6.91 -17.38 0.59
CA ALA A 213 -6.29 -16.39 1.47
C ALA A 213 -7.17 -15.15 1.70
N GLU A 214 -8.08 -14.84 0.79
CA GLU A 214 -8.97 -13.67 0.93
C GLU A 214 -9.83 -13.73 2.20
N ALA A 215 -10.22 -14.94 2.61
CA ALA A 215 -10.96 -15.13 3.85
C ALA A 215 -10.16 -14.67 5.09
N PHE A 216 -8.84 -14.83 5.09
CA PHE A 216 -7.96 -14.47 6.20
C PHE A 216 -7.66 -12.97 6.26
N VAL A 217 -7.73 -12.28 5.12
CA VAL A 217 -7.49 -10.82 5.05
C VAL A 217 -8.67 -10.03 5.62
N HIS A 218 -9.86 -10.63 5.64
CA HIS A 218 -11.10 -9.97 6.07
C HIS A 218 -11.50 -10.29 7.53
N GLU A 219 -10.76 -11.16 8.23
CA GLU A 219 -10.95 -11.44 9.65
C GLU A 219 -10.22 -10.44 10.57
#